data_91ba52de32e734173be6c50156bc8f03
#
_entry.id   91ba52de32e734173be6c50156bc8f03
#
_cell.length_a   1.000
_cell.length_b   1.000
_cell.length_c   1.000
_cell.angle_alpha   90.00
_cell.angle_beta   90.00
_cell.angle_gamma   90.00
#
_symmetry.space_group_name_H-M   'P 1'
#
loop_
_entity.id
_entity.type
_entity.pdbx_description
1 polymer ?
#
loop_
_entity_poly.entity_id
_entity_poly.type
_entity_poly.pdbx_seq_one_letter_code
_entity_poly.pdbx_strand_id
1 'polypeptide(L)' 'MKTGDLVKVHFEDYGMELGVLVKKLSLRDEHWQVKMFNHPRDIYAMPSDLEVISESR' A
#
# COMPACT_ATOMS: atom_id res chain seq x y z
N MET A 1 1.80 10.51 -1.66
CA MET A 1 1.41 9.12 -1.95
C MET A 1 0.53 9.10 -3.18
N LYS A 2 0.88 8.32 -4.18
CA LYS A 2 0.14 8.29 -5.45
C LYS A 2 0.24 6.91 -6.09
N THR A 3 -0.65 6.68 -7.05
CA THR A 3 -0.68 5.42 -7.81
C THR A 3 0.69 5.11 -8.43
N GLY A 4 1.13 3.88 -8.27
CA GLY A 4 2.42 3.43 -8.78
C GLY A 4 3.57 3.54 -7.79
N ASP A 5 3.37 4.21 -6.66
CA ASP A 5 4.42 4.31 -5.65
C ASP A 5 4.73 2.94 -5.05
N LEU A 6 6.02 2.68 -4.85
CA LEU A 6 6.47 1.49 -4.13
C LEU A 6 6.38 1.79 -2.63
N VAL A 7 5.73 0.91 -1.90
CA VAL A 7 5.49 1.11 -0.48
C VAL A 7 5.86 -0.13 0.34
N LYS A 8 6.16 0.11 1.62
CA LYS A 8 6.18 -0.92 2.64
C LYS A 8 4.84 -0.90 3.34
N VAL A 9 4.23 -2.08 3.49
CA VAL A 9 3.00 -2.23 4.23
C VAL A 9 3.34 -2.87 5.56
N HIS A 10 2.90 -2.26 6.64
CA HIS A 10 3.16 -2.75 7.99
C HIS A 10 2.00 -3.62 8.46
N PHE A 11 2.32 -4.86 8.83
CA PHE A 11 1.36 -5.80 9.39
C PHE A 11 1.75 -6.11 10.84
N GLU A 12 0.77 -6.22 11.71
CA GLU A 12 1.03 -6.55 13.11
C GLU A 12 1.68 -7.93 13.26
N ASP A 13 1.21 -8.90 12.48
CA ASP A 13 1.64 -10.29 12.63
C ASP A 13 2.82 -10.66 11.74
N TYR A 14 2.94 -10.01 10.61
CA TYR A 14 3.92 -10.41 9.59
C TYR A 14 5.11 -9.46 9.45
N GLY A 15 5.08 -8.35 10.14
CA GLY A 15 6.10 -7.33 9.97
C GLY A 15 5.81 -6.43 8.77
N MET A 16 6.78 -6.30 7.88
CA MET A 16 6.66 -5.42 6.72
C MET A 16 6.79 -6.20 5.42
N GLU A 17 5.98 -5.82 4.43
CA GLU A 17 6.08 -6.39 3.10
C GLU A 17 5.96 -5.30 2.05
N LEU A 18 6.51 -5.57 0.87
CA LEU A 18 6.52 -4.60 -0.22
C LEU A 18 5.30 -4.74 -1.11
N GLY A 19 4.83 -3.61 -1.61
CA GLY A 19 3.73 -3.57 -2.56
C GLY A 19 3.76 -2.29 -3.37
N VAL A 20 2.80 -2.17 -4.28
CA VAL A 20 2.64 -1.01 -5.14
C VAL A 20 1.24 -0.46 -4.96
N LEU A 21 1.13 0.86 -4.81
CA LEU A 21 -0.16 1.52 -4.72
C LEU A 21 -0.90 1.44 -6.05
N VAL A 22 -2.11 0.93 -6.01
CA VAL A 22 -2.94 0.76 -7.20
C VAL A 22 -3.90 1.94 -7.36
N LYS A 23 -4.71 2.20 -6.33
CA LYS A 23 -5.63 3.32 -6.35
C LYS A 23 -6.10 3.67 -4.95
N LYS A 24 -6.53 4.91 -4.79
CA LYS A 24 -7.18 5.37 -3.57
C LYS A 24 -8.67 5.01 -3.68
N LEU A 25 -9.20 4.35 -2.66
CA LEU A 25 -10.54 3.80 -2.70
C LEU A 25 -11.64 4.78 -2.33
N SER A 26 -11.34 5.70 -1.42
CA SER A 26 -12.35 6.60 -0.90
C SER A 26 -11.75 7.94 -0.52
N LEU A 27 -12.48 9.01 -0.78
CA LEU A 27 -12.08 10.34 -0.32
C LEU A 27 -12.23 10.48 1.20
N ARG A 28 -13.11 9.66 1.81
CA ARG A 28 -13.36 9.71 3.25
C ARG A 28 -12.35 8.91 4.06
N ASP A 29 -12.11 7.67 3.64
CA ASP A 29 -11.35 6.72 4.43
C ASP A 29 -9.88 6.71 4.11
N GLU A 30 -9.51 7.29 3.00
CA GLU A 30 -8.12 7.33 2.52
C GLU A 30 -7.45 5.96 2.43
N HIS A 31 -8.24 4.89 2.35
CA HIS A 31 -7.69 3.57 2.14
C HIS A 31 -7.11 3.45 0.74
N TRP A 32 -5.99 2.75 0.65
CA TRP A 32 -5.33 2.46 -0.61
C TRP A 32 -5.42 0.98 -0.93
N GLN A 33 -5.72 0.68 -2.17
CA GLN A 33 -5.58 -0.67 -2.70
C GLN A 33 -4.11 -0.86 -3.04
N VAL A 34 -3.50 -1.90 -2.49
CA VAL A 34 -2.07 -2.17 -2.65
C VAL A 34 -1.90 -3.56 -3.24
N LYS A 35 -1.18 -3.63 -4.35
CA LYS A 35 -0.81 -4.91 -4.94
C LYS A 35 0.47 -5.41 -4.27
N MET A 36 0.35 -6.52 -3.57
CA MET A 36 1.49 -7.10 -2.84
C MET A 36 2.32 -8.00 -3.76
N PHE A 37 3.64 -7.95 -3.58
CA PHE A 37 4.52 -8.79 -4.40
C PHE A 37 4.49 -10.26 -4.02
N ASN A 38 4.31 -10.54 -2.73
CA ASN A 38 4.35 -11.91 -2.21
C ASN A 38 3.00 -12.53 -1.93
N HIS A 39 1.93 -11.85 -2.30
CA HIS A 39 0.58 -12.33 -2.07
C HIS A 39 -0.21 -12.29 -3.37
N PRO A 40 -1.09 -13.28 -3.59
CA PRO A 40 -1.89 -13.33 -4.83
C PRO A 40 -3.01 -12.31 -4.87
N ARG A 41 -3.35 -11.71 -3.74
CA ARG A 41 -4.45 -10.76 -3.65
C ARG A 41 -3.96 -9.39 -3.25
N ASP A 42 -4.67 -8.36 -3.76
CA ASP A 42 -4.45 -7.00 -3.32
C ASP A 42 -5.01 -6.84 -1.91
N ILE A 43 -4.41 -5.95 -1.16
CA ILE A 43 -4.90 -5.61 0.17
C ILE A 43 -5.35 -4.15 0.20
N TYR A 44 -6.03 -3.78 1.26
CA TYR A 44 -6.46 -2.42 1.51
C TYR A 44 -5.81 -1.93 2.79
N ALA A 45 -5.11 -0.82 2.71
CA ALA A 45 -4.36 -0.30 3.84
C ALA A 45 -4.56 1.20 4.01
N MET A 46 -4.50 1.65 5.26
CA MET A 46 -4.54 3.06 5.58
C MET A 46 -3.17 3.69 5.41
N PRO A 47 -3.09 5.00 5.12
CA PRO A 47 -1.80 5.67 4.99
C PRO A 47 -0.88 5.47 6.19
N SER A 48 -1.44 5.36 7.38
CA SER A 48 -0.65 5.13 8.60
C SER A 48 0.08 3.80 8.61
N ASP A 49 -0.39 2.83 7.83
CA ASP A 49 0.24 1.52 7.71
C ASP A 49 1.17 1.41 6.51
N LEU A 50 1.33 2.50 5.77
CA LEU A 50 2.11 2.53 4.54
C LEU A 50 3.31 3.46 4.68
N GLU A 51 4.42 3.05 4.11
CA GLU A 51 5.61 3.90 4.01
C GLU A 51 6.06 3.92 2.55
N VAL A 52 6.10 5.10 1.95
CA VAL A 52 6.56 5.23 0.58
C VAL A 52 8.08 5.06 0.53
N ILE A 53 8.52 4.11 -0.27
CA ILE A 53 9.95 3.83 -0.45
C ILE A 53 10.47 4.52 -1.71
N SER A 54 9.70 4.42 -2.79
CA SER A 54 10.07 5.01 -4.07
C SER A 54 8.83 5.60 -4.72
N GLU A 55 8.91 6.87 -5.03
CA GLU A 55 7.81 7.57 -5.68
C GLU A 55 7.79 7.28 -7.17
N SER A 56 6.59 7.05 -7.69
CA SER A 56 6.37 6.95 -9.13
C SER A 56 6.56 8.31 -9.79
N ARG A 57 7.16 8.31 -10.96
CA ARG A 57 7.36 9.53 -11.74
C ARG A 57 6.41 9.64 -12.90
#